data_f3ce22c8d2d187ff7daeb8d67a7d4c0e
#
_entry.id   f3ce22c8d2d187ff7daeb8d67a7d4c0e
#
_cell.length_a   1.000
_cell.length_b   1.000
_cell.length_c   1.000
_cell.angle_alpha   90.00
_cell.angle_beta   90.00
_cell.angle_gamma   90.00
#
_symmetry.space_group_name_H-M   'P 1'
#
loop_
_entity.id
_entity.type
_entity.pdbx_description
1 polymer ?
#
loop_
_entity_poly.entity_id
_entity_poly.type
_entity_poly.pdbx_seq_one_letter_code
_entity_poly.pdbx_strand_id
1 'polypeptide(L)'
;MQIGQPSRRSLTVVRLFHLISAVVAAATLKAQDPALTRGPFLQLPGPHSILIAWKTSEPADSTVEYGLDESYGRKVSNTGAATSHAVAVSGLEPKTRYRYRILAKEKVLAEGFQFSTNPEAGSPSAAFRFAAVGDTGLVNAAQKNVIERIALAGVDFAIHIGDLTYPGGQPTDLDVKYFQPFRGLISNLAVYIALGNKEVEFDGGAGYLEAFHFPENGRDPERYYSFEHGNALIIALDSNQSLAAGEAQYEWAMAQLQSAKQIWKIVFFHHPIYSSLRSEATRQHLEPLFNQFKVDLVFQGHTHYYERTFPLSGGGRTDASEEPDYIDPAGTVYVVTGGGGGTLAAATPKAFSAFYRSTFHFVRMEIDGWNLKLETIDADGQLFDRMTIAKTPPVSEPVFRRADTDADGAVNLTDPVVLLGYLFLGSKVPDCLDAADADDSGDLSLTDAIYSLSWQFLGGPEPPAPGPKSCGRDVTAADPPFAPCIYAPGVCP
;
A
#
# COMPACT_ATOMS: atom_id res chain seq x y z
N MET A 1 8.16 -79.97 -69.17
CA MET A 1 7.60 -80.13 -70.54
C MET A 1 7.08 -78.76 -70.93
N GLN A 2 7.85 -78.07 -71.71
CA GLN A 2 7.55 -77.47 -72.99
C GLN A 2 6.32 -76.58 -73.06
N ILE A 3 6.53 -75.38 -73.32
CA ILE A 3 6.78 -74.52 -74.51
C ILE A 3 5.58 -73.61 -74.73
N GLY A 4 5.84 -72.33 -75.00
CA GLY A 4 4.92 -71.52 -75.77
C GLY A 4 4.90 -70.04 -75.47
N GLN A 5 5.84 -69.27 -75.98
CA GLN A 5 5.55 -67.90 -76.39
C GLN A 5 4.86 -67.91 -77.74
N PRO A 6 4.00 -66.98 -78.08
CA PRO A 6 4.50 -65.84 -78.85
C PRO A 6 3.72 -64.49 -78.70
N SER A 7 4.39 -63.55 -79.28
CA SER A 7 4.04 -62.40 -80.15
C SER A 7 3.59 -61.07 -79.53
N ARG A 8 4.45 -60.14 -79.82
CA ARG A 8 4.26 -58.67 -79.71
C ARG A 8 3.09 -58.19 -80.60
N ARG A 9 2.18 -57.40 -80.05
CA ARG A 9 1.51 -56.37 -80.83
C ARG A 9 1.64 -55.02 -80.19
N SER A 10 2.22 -54.11 -80.96
CA SER A 10 2.39 -52.71 -80.75
C SER A 10 1.01 -52.05 -80.64
N LEU A 11 0.76 -51.29 -79.53
CA LEU A 11 -0.35 -50.37 -79.46
C LEU A 11 0.18 -49.00 -79.09
N THR A 12 0.12 -48.09 -80.04
CA THR A 12 0.38 -46.67 -79.94
C THR A 12 -0.59 -46.03 -78.95
N VAL A 13 -0.11 -45.61 -77.78
CA VAL A 13 -0.94 -44.84 -76.83
C VAL A 13 -0.68 -43.38 -77.05
N VAL A 14 -1.70 -42.68 -77.55
CA VAL A 14 -1.76 -41.22 -77.66
C VAL A 14 -1.81 -40.64 -76.23
N ARG A 15 -0.78 -39.95 -75.82
CA ARG A 15 -0.78 -39.21 -74.56
C ARG A 15 -1.55 -37.87 -74.69
N LEU A 16 -2.73 -37.86 -74.13
CA LEU A 16 -3.55 -36.68 -73.94
C LEU A 16 -3.08 -36.00 -72.66
N PHE A 17 -2.27 -34.90 -72.73
CA PHE A 17 -1.93 -34.07 -71.63
C PHE A 17 -3.12 -33.21 -71.21
N HIS A 18 -3.80 -33.55 -70.09
CA HIS A 18 -4.70 -32.64 -69.41
C HIS A 18 -3.84 -31.79 -68.46
N LEU A 19 -3.65 -30.53 -68.79
CA LEU A 19 -3.18 -29.50 -67.85
C LEU A 19 -4.34 -29.23 -66.86
N ILE A 20 -4.26 -29.79 -65.66
CA ILE A 20 -5.08 -29.35 -64.52
C ILE A 20 -4.38 -28.12 -63.92
N SER A 21 -4.85 -26.94 -64.28
CA SER A 21 -4.47 -25.69 -63.59
C SER A 21 -5.11 -25.69 -62.18
N ALA A 22 -4.36 -26.10 -61.15
CA ALA A 22 -4.77 -25.92 -59.78
C ALA A 22 -4.67 -24.43 -59.44
N VAL A 23 -5.78 -23.72 -59.47
CA VAL A 23 -5.90 -22.39 -58.88
C VAL A 23 -5.86 -22.57 -57.37
N VAL A 24 -4.68 -22.39 -56.75
CA VAL A 24 -4.55 -22.26 -55.31
C VAL A 24 -5.12 -20.87 -54.97
N ALA A 25 -6.38 -20.85 -54.57
CA ALA A 25 -6.96 -19.68 -53.92
C ALA A 25 -6.24 -19.51 -52.57
N ALA A 26 -5.23 -18.64 -52.52
CA ALA A 26 -4.70 -18.15 -51.25
C ALA A 26 -5.85 -17.40 -50.56
N ALA A 27 -6.54 -18.07 -49.67
CA ALA A 27 -7.44 -17.39 -48.73
C ALA A 27 -6.55 -16.47 -47.90
N THR A 28 -6.55 -15.18 -48.19
CA THR A 28 -6.01 -14.17 -47.29
C THR A 28 -6.86 -14.26 -46.00
N LEU A 29 -6.35 -14.95 -45.00
CA LEU A 29 -6.89 -14.84 -43.66
C LEU A 29 -6.84 -13.32 -43.33
N LYS A 30 -7.99 -12.67 -43.38
CA LYS A 30 -8.09 -11.31 -42.81
C LYS A 30 -7.63 -11.43 -41.35
N ALA A 31 -6.57 -10.75 -40.99
CA ALA A 31 -6.15 -10.62 -39.61
C ALA A 31 -7.36 -10.18 -38.79
N GLN A 32 -7.75 -10.98 -37.84
CA GLN A 32 -8.89 -10.69 -36.99
C GLN A 32 -8.56 -9.47 -36.15
N ASP A 33 -9.49 -8.55 -35.96
CA ASP A 33 -9.31 -7.42 -35.06
C ASP A 33 -9.04 -7.93 -33.65
N PRO A 34 -8.07 -7.34 -32.91
CA PRO A 34 -7.78 -7.77 -31.55
C PRO A 34 -9.00 -7.51 -30.66
N ALA A 35 -9.47 -8.54 -29.97
CA ALA A 35 -10.52 -8.44 -28.98
C ALA A 35 -9.91 -8.48 -27.57
N LEU A 36 -10.48 -7.72 -26.64
CA LEU A 36 -10.06 -7.72 -25.25
C LEU A 36 -10.42 -9.06 -24.57
N THR A 37 -9.44 -9.78 -24.04
CA THR A 37 -9.61 -11.05 -23.33
C THR A 37 -9.46 -10.93 -21.82
N ARG A 38 -8.63 -9.97 -21.33
CA ARG A 38 -8.42 -9.68 -19.90
C ARG A 38 -8.28 -8.16 -19.69
N GLY A 39 -8.85 -7.64 -18.61
CA GLY A 39 -8.66 -6.26 -18.16
C GLY A 39 -9.54 -5.23 -18.86
N PRO A 40 -9.13 -3.94 -18.88
CA PRO A 40 -7.89 -3.45 -18.28
C PRO A 40 -7.89 -3.57 -16.76
N PHE A 41 -6.69 -3.55 -16.16
CA PHE A 41 -6.51 -3.53 -14.72
C PHE A 41 -5.32 -2.66 -14.33
N LEU A 42 -5.42 -2.06 -13.14
CA LEU A 42 -4.47 -1.07 -12.63
C LEU A 42 -3.45 -1.74 -11.73
N GLN A 43 -2.17 -1.42 -11.92
CA GLN A 43 -1.06 -1.90 -11.08
C GLN A 43 -0.03 -0.80 -10.84
N LEU A 44 0.82 -0.97 -9.83
CA LEU A 44 1.92 -0.09 -9.49
C LEU A 44 1.52 1.41 -9.44
N PRO A 45 0.42 1.79 -8.76
CA PRO A 45 0.11 3.20 -8.61
C PRO A 45 1.18 3.89 -7.76
N GLY A 46 1.69 5.01 -8.27
CA GLY A 46 2.61 5.90 -7.59
C GLY A 46 2.07 7.32 -7.55
N PRO A 47 2.80 8.28 -6.95
CA PRO A 47 2.42 9.68 -6.97
C PRO A 47 2.38 10.26 -8.40
N HIS A 48 3.29 9.81 -9.26
CA HIS A 48 3.48 10.35 -10.60
C HIS A 48 3.32 9.33 -11.72
N SER A 49 2.89 8.11 -11.42
CA SER A 49 2.80 7.04 -12.41
C SER A 49 1.74 6.00 -12.06
N ILE A 50 1.35 5.22 -13.08
CA ILE A 50 0.55 4.01 -12.94
C ILE A 50 0.87 3.06 -14.08
N LEU A 51 0.74 1.76 -13.86
CA LEU A 51 0.77 0.74 -14.90
C LEU A 51 -0.66 0.29 -15.23
N ILE A 52 -1.01 0.28 -16.52
CA ILE A 52 -2.29 -0.21 -17.01
C ILE A 52 -2.02 -1.44 -17.87
N ALA A 53 -2.58 -2.58 -17.47
CA ALA A 53 -2.34 -3.86 -18.12
C ALA A 53 -3.63 -4.49 -18.66
N TRP A 54 -3.50 -5.26 -19.77
CA TRP A 54 -4.60 -6.02 -20.39
C TRP A 54 -4.09 -7.14 -21.29
N LYS A 55 -4.97 -8.03 -21.75
CA LYS A 55 -4.66 -9.03 -22.78
C LYS A 55 -5.62 -8.94 -23.95
N THR A 56 -5.14 -9.27 -25.17
CA THR A 56 -5.92 -9.34 -26.40
C THR A 56 -5.85 -10.73 -27.03
N SER A 57 -6.84 -11.05 -27.87
CA SER A 57 -6.90 -12.33 -28.60
C SER A 57 -5.84 -12.47 -29.69
N GLU A 58 -5.42 -11.35 -30.28
CA GLU A 58 -4.44 -11.26 -31.35
C GLU A 58 -3.36 -10.23 -31.01
N PRO A 59 -2.13 -10.41 -31.52
CA PRO A 59 -1.07 -9.45 -31.32
C PRO A 59 -1.42 -8.06 -31.87
N ALA A 60 -1.22 -7.03 -31.04
CA ALA A 60 -1.49 -5.65 -31.39
C ALA A 60 -0.52 -4.70 -30.66
N ASP A 61 -0.45 -3.44 -31.12
CA ASP A 61 0.13 -2.34 -30.38
C ASP A 61 -0.68 -2.03 -29.12
N SER A 62 -0.10 -1.28 -28.23
CA SER A 62 -0.71 -0.92 -26.94
C SER A 62 -0.81 0.60 -26.82
N THR A 63 -2.01 1.13 -26.69
CA THR A 63 -2.21 2.56 -26.48
C THR A 63 -3.13 2.81 -25.30
N VAL A 64 -2.73 3.76 -24.45
CA VAL A 64 -3.55 4.33 -23.40
C VAL A 64 -3.75 5.81 -23.69
N GLU A 65 -5.00 6.24 -23.77
CA GLU A 65 -5.38 7.64 -23.75
C GLU A 65 -5.93 8.00 -22.38
N TYR A 66 -5.50 9.13 -21.82
CA TYR A 66 -5.84 9.53 -20.45
C TYR A 66 -5.89 11.04 -20.29
N GLY A 67 -6.58 11.51 -19.25
CA GLY A 67 -6.72 12.92 -18.93
C GLY A 67 -7.57 13.16 -17.69
N LEU A 68 -7.81 14.42 -17.37
CA LEU A 68 -8.62 14.82 -16.22
C LEU A 68 -10.14 14.65 -16.48
N ASP A 69 -10.52 14.58 -17.73
CA ASP A 69 -11.90 14.46 -18.20
C ASP A 69 -12.03 13.45 -19.37
N GLU A 70 -13.21 13.36 -19.96
CA GLU A 70 -13.54 12.43 -21.04
C GLU A 70 -12.94 12.81 -22.40
N SER A 71 -12.27 13.95 -22.52
CA SER A 71 -11.49 14.29 -23.73
C SER A 71 -10.16 13.56 -23.79
N TYR A 72 -9.73 13.01 -22.68
CA TYR A 72 -8.48 12.28 -22.42
C TYR A 72 -7.20 13.13 -22.63
N GLY A 73 -7.04 13.92 -23.63
CA GLY A 73 -6.02 14.95 -23.88
C GLY A 73 -4.55 14.50 -23.92
N ARG A 74 -4.19 13.32 -23.39
CA ARG A 74 -2.84 12.74 -23.35
C ARG A 74 -2.85 11.30 -23.87
N LYS A 75 -1.70 10.84 -24.41
CA LYS A 75 -1.57 9.51 -25.01
C LYS A 75 -0.18 8.93 -24.75
N VAL A 76 -0.13 7.64 -24.43
CA VAL A 76 1.10 6.82 -24.39
C VAL A 76 0.88 5.59 -25.24
N SER A 77 1.87 5.24 -26.09
CA SER A 77 1.77 4.09 -27.00
C SER A 77 3.06 3.29 -27.03
N ASN A 78 2.90 1.95 -27.04
CA ASN A 78 3.97 0.98 -27.35
C ASN A 78 3.64 0.34 -28.69
N THR A 79 4.55 0.45 -29.67
CA THR A 79 4.33 -0.01 -31.04
C THR A 79 4.61 -1.50 -31.27
N GLY A 80 5.16 -2.20 -30.27
CA GLY A 80 5.41 -3.64 -30.36
C GLY A 80 4.10 -4.43 -30.38
N ALA A 81 4.00 -5.41 -31.28
CA ALA A 81 2.85 -6.30 -31.34
C ALA A 81 2.94 -7.38 -30.26
N ALA A 82 2.00 -7.38 -29.33
CA ALA A 82 1.90 -8.33 -28.22
C ALA A 82 0.45 -8.71 -27.96
N THR A 83 0.24 -9.81 -27.27
CA THR A 83 -1.09 -10.20 -26.74
C THR A 83 -1.23 -9.87 -25.26
N SER A 84 -0.11 -9.69 -24.54
CA SER A 84 -0.06 -9.18 -23.17
C SER A 84 0.48 -7.75 -23.21
N HIS A 85 -0.25 -6.82 -22.66
CA HIS A 85 0.01 -5.40 -22.74
C HIS A 85 0.22 -4.83 -21.33
N ALA A 86 1.26 -4.01 -21.17
CA ALA A 86 1.54 -3.26 -19.95
C ALA A 86 2.08 -1.88 -20.35
N VAL A 87 1.32 -0.84 -20.05
CA VAL A 87 1.65 0.54 -20.44
C VAL A 87 1.83 1.37 -19.18
N ALA A 88 3.06 1.83 -18.95
CA ALA A 88 3.37 2.76 -17.88
C ALA A 88 2.98 4.19 -18.30
N VAL A 89 2.10 4.79 -17.52
CA VAL A 89 1.73 6.21 -17.64
C VAL A 89 2.49 6.98 -16.58
N SER A 90 3.22 8.02 -16.97
CA SER A 90 4.07 8.82 -16.07
C SER A 90 3.84 10.32 -16.25
N GLY A 91 4.48 11.15 -15.40
CA GLY A 91 4.30 12.60 -15.42
C GLY A 91 2.90 13.03 -14.97
N LEU A 92 2.36 12.29 -14.02
CA LEU A 92 1.07 12.55 -13.38
C LEU A 92 1.24 13.45 -12.16
N GLU A 93 0.17 14.16 -11.77
CA GLU A 93 0.11 14.92 -10.53
C GLU A 93 -0.30 14.00 -9.37
N PRO A 94 0.28 14.16 -8.18
CA PRO A 94 -0.09 13.36 -6.99
C PRO A 94 -1.54 13.59 -6.57
N LYS A 95 -2.13 12.58 -5.92
CA LYS A 95 -3.50 12.62 -5.37
C LYS A 95 -4.54 13.14 -6.36
N THR A 96 -4.36 12.80 -7.65
CA THR A 96 -5.17 13.32 -8.75
C THR A 96 -5.90 12.19 -9.46
N ARG A 97 -7.18 12.43 -9.77
CA ARG A 97 -8.01 11.46 -10.48
C ARG A 97 -7.92 11.70 -11.98
N TYR A 98 -7.64 10.63 -12.73
CA TYR A 98 -7.58 10.60 -14.18
C TYR A 98 -8.63 9.65 -14.74
N ARG A 99 -9.14 9.96 -15.94
CA ARG A 99 -9.91 9.06 -16.78
C ARG A 99 -9.01 8.42 -17.81
N TYR A 100 -9.31 7.20 -18.24
CA TYR A 100 -8.53 6.54 -19.27
C TYR A 100 -9.37 5.58 -20.13
N ARG A 101 -8.81 5.28 -21.32
CA ARG A 101 -9.27 4.22 -22.22
C ARG A 101 -8.07 3.53 -22.87
N ILE A 102 -8.30 2.31 -23.36
CA ILE A 102 -7.29 1.51 -24.04
C ILE A 102 -7.64 1.29 -25.49
N LEU A 103 -6.62 1.32 -26.34
CA LEU A 103 -6.77 1.15 -27.79
C LEU A 103 -5.74 0.14 -28.31
N ALA A 104 -6.08 -0.48 -29.43
CA ALA A 104 -5.17 -1.25 -30.28
C ALA A 104 -5.47 -0.93 -31.74
N LYS A 105 -4.44 -0.74 -32.56
CA LYS A 105 -4.58 -0.34 -33.99
C LYS A 105 -5.54 0.86 -34.15
N GLU A 106 -5.40 1.85 -33.29
CA GLU A 106 -6.23 3.07 -33.22
C GLU A 106 -7.73 2.82 -32.93
N LYS A 107 -8.11 1.59 -32.63
CA LYS A 107 -9.48 1.21 -32.26
C LYS A 107 -9.61 1.13 -30.75
N VAL A 108 -10.65 1.76 -30.20
CA VAL A 108 -10.98 1.67 -28.78
C VAL A 108 -11.38 0.22 -28.45
N LEU A 109 -10.64 -0.42 -27.52
CA LEU A 109 -10.95 -1.73 -26.99
C LEU A 109 -11.88 -1.65 -25.80
N ALA A 110 -11.67 -0.66 -24.93
CA ALA A 110 -12.51 -0.42 -23.77
C ALA A 110 -12.27 1.01 -23.25
N GLU A 111 -13.31 1.63 -22.68
CA GLU A 111 -13.29 3.01 -22.19
C GLU A 111 -14.20 3.22 -20.97
N GLY A 112 -14.17 4.45 -20.40
CA GLY A 112 -15.02 4.82 -19.27
C GLY A 112 -14.41 4.47 -17.90
N PHE A 113 -13.10 4.25 -17.83
CA PHE A 113 -12.39 3.91 -16.62
C PHE A 113 -11.71 5.13 -15.99
N GLN A 114 -11.34 4.97 -14.72
CA GLN A 114 -10.62 6.00 -13.98
C GLN A 114 -9.56 5.38 -13.06
N PHE A 115 -8.56 6.18 -12.67
CA PHE A 115 -7.63 5.84 -11.60
C PHE A 115 -7.29 7.10 -10.80
N SER A 116 -6.77 6.92 -9.60
CA SER A 116 -6.17 8.00 -8.81
C SER A 116 -4.71 7.69 -8.56
N THR A 117 -3.86 8.72 -8.62
CA THR A 117 -2.47 8.64 -8.21
C THR A 117 -2.35 8.66 -6.70
N ASN A 118 -1.29 8.06 -6.17
CA ASN A 118 -1.00 8.07 -4.74
C ASN A 118 -0.66 9.50 -4.27
N PRO A 119 -0.84 9.82 -2.98
CA PRO A 119 -0.20 10.98 -2.36
C PRO A 119 1.32 10.80 -2.37
N GLU A 120 2.07 11.91 -2.20
CA GLU A 120 3.52 11.85 -1.98
C GLU A 120 3.86 10.99 -0.77
N ALA A 121 4.94 10.20 -0.88
CA ALA A 121 5.45 9.39 0.19
C ALA A 121 5.84 10.24 1.41
N GLY A 122 5.54 9.76 2.62
CA GLY A 122 5.87 10.48 3.85
C GLY A 122 4.97 11.67 4.14
N SER A 123 3.93 11.95 3.32
CA SER A 123 2.97 13.02 3.60
C SER A 123 2.14 12.72 4.86
N PRO A 124 2.38 13.40 6.00
CA PRO A 124 1.73 13.05 7.26
C PRO A 124 0.24 13.42 7.30
N SER A 125 -0.20 14.33 6.44
CA SER A 125 -1.56 14.89 6.43
C SER A 125 -2.47 14.33 5.33
N ALA A 126 -2.00 13.37 4.54
CA ALA A 126 -2.81 12.78 3.49
C ALA A 126 -3.67 11.64 4.06
N ALA A 127 -4.92 11.93 4.37
CA ALA A 127 -5.90 10.89 4.65
C ALA A 127 -6.10 9.98 3.43
N PHE A 128 -6.15 8.66 3.66
CA PHE A 128 -6.43 7.66 2.64
C PHE A 128 -7.16 6.46 3.22
N ARG A 129 -7.77 5.68 2.33
CA ARG A 129 -8.52 4.46 2.68
C ARG A 129 -8.07 3.30 1.81
N PHE A 130 -8.09 2.10 2.38
CA PHE A 130 -7.92 0.89 1.59
C PHE A 130 -8.83 -0.24 2.07
N ALA A 131 -9.07 -1.21 1.19
CA ALA A 131 -9.78 -2.43 1.54
C ALA A 131 -8.80 -3.59 1.71
N ALA A 132 -9.11 -4.52 2.62
CA ALA A 132 -8.40 -5.79 2.77
C ALA A 132 -9.40 -6.95 2.66
N VAL A 133 -9.07 -7.95 1.83
CA VAL A 133 -9.90 -9.14 1.60
C VAL A 133 -9.00 -10.30 1.20
N GLY A 134 -9.36 -11.53 1.55
CA GLY A 134 -8.66 -12.74 1.11
C GLY A 134 -9.63 -13.86 0.77
N ASP A 135 -9.09 -14.93 0.16
CA ASP A 135 -9.79 -16.20 -0.02
C ASP A 135 -11.09 -16.06 -0.84
N THR A 136 -10.97 -15.50 -2.05
CA THR A 136 -12.14 -15.17 -2.87
C THR A 136 -12.56 -16.27 -3.84
N GLY A 137 -11.77 -16.82 -4.62
CA GLY A 137 -11.75 -17.71 -5.79
C GLY A 137 -12.86 -18.72 -6.11
N LEU A 138 -14.06 -18.68 -5.53
CA LEU A 138 -15.15 -19.63 -5.80
C LEU A 138 -16.19 -19.17 -6.82
N VAL A 139 -16.14 -17.94 -7.32
CA VAL A 139 -17.10 -17.36 -8.29
C VAL A 139 -18.56 -17.53 -7.85
N ASN A 140 -18.83 -17.31 -6.57
CA ASN A 140 -20.16 -17.41 -6.00
C ASN A 140 -20.79 -16.03 -5.70
N ALA A 141 -22.06 -16.04 -5.26
CA ALA A 141 -22.78 -14.82 -4.94
C ALA A 141 -22.12 -14.02 -3.81
N ALA A 142 -21.49 -14.69 -2.84
CA ALA A 142 -20.82 -14.03 -1.73
C ALA A 142 -19.58 -13.24 -2.22
N GLN A 143 -18.74 -13.87 -3.06
CA GLN A 143 -17.61 -13.17 -3.69
C GLN A 143 -18.08 -11.94 -4.47
N LYS A 144 -19.12 -12.09 -5.28
CA LYS A 144 -19.68 -10.98 -6.06
C LYS A 144 -20.14 -9.84 -5.14
N ASN A 145 -20.90 -10.14 -4.10
CA ASN A 145 -21.39 -9.13 -3.16
C ASN A 145 -20.23 -8.42 -2.45
N VAL A 146 -19.23 -9.16 -1.98
CA VAL A 146 -18.03 -8.56 -1.33
C VAL A 146 -17.31 -7.61 -2.29
N ILE A 147 -17.09 -8.01 -3.56
CA ILE A 147 -16.46 -7.16 -4.58
C ILE A 147 -17.28 -5.87 -4.81
N GLU A 148 -18.59 -5.98 -4.93
CA GLU A 148 -19.48 -4.84 -5.10
C GLU A 148 -19.43 -3.88 -3.90
N ARG A 149 -19.33 -4.41 -2.66
CA ARG A 149 -19.18 -3.57 -1.46
C ARG A 149 -17.82 -2.87 -1.42
N ILE A 150 -16.74 -3.53 -1.82
CA ILE A 150 -15.43 -2.89 -1.95
C ILE A 150 -15.47 -1.75 -2.96
N ALA A 151 -16.11 -1.96 -4.13
CA ALA A 151 -16.25 -0.93 -5.16
C ALA A 151 -17.01 0.32 -4.69
N LEU A 152 -17.91 0.15 -3.72
CA LEU A 152 -18.71 1.24 -3.11
C LEU A 152 -18.07 1.84 -1.86
N ALA A 153 -16.99 1.26 -1.34
CA ALA A 153 -16.40 1.64 -0.05
C ALA A 153 -15.59 2.94 -0.08
N GLY A 154 -15.35 3.53 -1.26
CA GLY A 154 -14.62 4.79 -1.42
C GLY A 154 -13.15 4.67 -0.99
N VAL A 155 -12.49 3.58 -1.38
CA VAL A 155 -11.09 3.29 -1.06
C VAL A 155 -10.17 3.71 -2.22
N ASP A 156 -8.91 4.02 -1.90
CA ASP A 156 -7.89 4.45 -2.84
C ASP A 156 -7.16 3.27 -3.50
N PHE A 157 -7.04 2.14 -2.77
CA PHE A 157 -6.51 0.86 -3.26
C PHE A 157 -7.08 -0.29 -2.44
N ALA A 158 -6.75 -1.53 -2.81
CA ALA A 158 -7.05 -2.70 -2.00
C ALA A 158 -5.82 -3.59 -1.84
N ILE A 159 -5.80 -4.39 -0.77
CA ILE A 159 -4.89 -5.51 -0.60
C ILE A 159 -5.68 -6.82 -0.61
N HIS A 160 -5.17 -7.81 -1.32
CA HIS A 160 -5.74 -9.15 -1.36
C HIS A 160 -4.79 -10.15 -0.70
N ILE A 161 -5.29 -10.92 0.25
CA ILE A 161 -4.48 -11.74 1.15
C ILE A 161 -4.26 -13.17 0.60
N GLY A 162 -4.28 -13.33 -0.73
CA GLY A 162 -4.06 -14.62 -1.39
C GLY A 162 -5.30 -15.50 -1.55
N ASP A 163 -5.11 -16.63 -2.17
CA ASP A 163 -6.15 -17.58 -2.58
C ASP A 163 -7.21 -16.94 -3.50
N LEU A 164 -6.73 -16.56 -4.70
CA LEU A 164 -7.55 -16.00 -5.78
C LEU A 164 -8.38 -17.04 -6.51
N THR A 165 -8.03 -18.33 -6.35
CA THR A 165 -8.59 -19.43 -7.14
C THR A 165 -8.83 -20.67 -6.30
N TYR A 166 -10.01 -21.29 -6.44
CA TYR A 166 -10.35 -22.58 -5.81
C TYR A 166 -10.92 -23.56 -6.85
N PRO A 167 -10.68 -24.90 -6.74
CA PRO A 167 -9.89 -25.58 -5.69
C PRO A 167 -8.38 -25.56 -5.90
N GLY A 168 -7.86 -25.12 -7.01
CA GLY A 168 -6.41 -25.05 -7.30
C GLY A 168 -6.08 -23.91 -8.24
N GLY A 169 -4.80 -23.49 -8.25
CA GLY A 169 -4.32 -22.29 -8.92
C GLY A 169 -3.79 -22.54 -10.33
N GLN A 170 -4.52 -23.20 -11.21
CA GLN A 170 -4.07 -23.25 -12.60
C GLN A 170 -4.03 -21.84 -13.20
N PRO A 171 -3.03 -21.50 -14.02
CA PRO A 171 -2.90 -20.16 -14.60
C PRO A 171 -4.15 -19.70 -15.36
N THR A 172 -4.86 -20.65 -16.03
CA THR A 172 -6.12 -20.40 -16.73
C THR A 172 -7.29 -20.06 -15.79
N ASP A 173 -7.22 -20.46 -14.52
CA ASP A 173 -8.25 -20.19 -13.53
C ASP A 173 -8.30 -18.71 -13.12
N LEU A 174 -7.16 -18.01 -13.18
CA LEU A 174 -7.09 -16.59 -12.84
C LEU A 174 -8.05 -15.74 -13.67
N ASP A 175 -8.19 -16.02 -14.97
CA ASP A 175 -9.12 -15.26 -15.82
C ASP A 175 -10.57 -15.44 -15.39
N VAL A 176 -10.98 -16.66 -15.08
CA VAL A 176 -12.38 -16.98 -14.74
C VAL A 176 -12.71 -16.63 -13.28
N LYS A 177 -11.76 -16.84 -12.35
CA LYS A 177 -12.02 -16.79 -10.92
C LYS A 177 -11.61 -15.45 -10.26
N TYR A 178 -10.70 -14.71 -10.90
CA TYR A 178 -10.26 -13.41 -10.44
C TYR A 178 -10.54 -12.29 -11.46
N PHE A 179 -9.91 -12.31 -12.64
CA PHE A 179 -9.97 -11.17 -13.57
C PHE A 179 -11.39 -10.86 -14.05
N GLN A 180 -12.21 -11.85 -14.36
CA GLN A 180 -13.60 -11.64 -14.79
C GLN A 180 -14.50 -11.14 -13.64
N PRO A 181 -14.55 -11.79 -12.46
CA PRO A 181 -15.36 -11.30 -11.34
C PRO A 181 -14.94 -9.91 -10.83
N PHE A 182 -13.64 -9.63 -10.81
CA PHE A 182 -13.09 -8.37 -10.31
C PHE A 182 -13.02 -7.27 -11.37
N ARG A 183 -13.34 -7.53 -12.63
CA ARG A 183 -13.14 -6.62 -13.76
C ARG A 183 -13.61 -5.19 -13.46
N GLY A 184 -14.82 -5.01 -12.97
CA GLY A 184 -15.38 -3.70 -12.66
C GLY A 184 -14.60 -2.95 -11.58
N LEU A 185 -14.03 -3.67 -10.62
CA LEU A 185 -13.22 -3.12 -9.55
C LEU A 185 -11.79 -2.80 -10.04
N ILE A 186 -11.07 -3.78 -10.56
CA ILE A 186 -9.65 -3.65 -10.90
C ILE A 186 -9.36 -2.74 -12.10
N SER A 187 -10.37 -2.44 -12.91
CA SER A 187 -10.24 -1.40 -13.96
C SER A 187 -10.24 0.02 -13.39
N ASN A 188 -10.62 0.21 -12.12
CA ASN A 188 -10.73 1.53 -11.49
C ASN A 188 -9.99 1.64 -10.16
N LEU A 189 -9.49 0.52 -9.64
CA LEU A 189 -8.82 0.42 -8.35
C LEU A 189 -7.62 -0.53 -8.46
N ALA A 190 -6.45 -0.09 -8.02
CA ALA A 190 -5.29 -0.98 -7.93
C ALA A 190 -5.45 -1.95 -6.76
N VAL A 191 -5.05 -3.22 -6.97
CA VAL A 191 -5.07 -4.25 -5.95
C VAL A 191 -3.67 -4.84 -5.81
N TYR A 192 -3.10 -4.77 -4.62
CA TYR A 192 -1.86 -5.44 -4.24
C TYR A 192 -2.18 -6.81 -3.65
N ILE A 193 -1.46 -7.85 -4.05
CA ILE A 193 -1.84 -9.22 -3.73
C ILE A 193 -0.66 -9.95 -3.07
N ALA A 194 -0.89 -10.63 -1.93
CA ALA A 194 0.03 -11.61 -1.40
C ALA A 194 -0.28 -13.00 -1.97
N LEU A 195 0.74 -13.82 -2.20
CA LEU A 195 0.57 -15.20 -2.65
C LEU A 195 -0.13 -16.06 -1.58
N GLY A 196 -1.25 -16.69 -1.94
CA GLY A 196 -1.86 -17.76 -1.18
C GLY A 196 -1.26 -19.13 -1.53
N ASN A 197 -1.69 -20.18 -0.82
CA ASN A 197 -1.24 -21.52 -1.16
C ASN A 197 -1.84 -22.01 -2.49
N LYS A 198 -2.97 -21.48 -2.91
CA LYS A 198 -3.59 -21.86 -4.18
C LYS A 198 -2.83 -21.36 -5.40
N GLU A 199 -2.22 -20.18 -5.32
CA GLU A 199 -1.39 -19.63 -6.40
C GLU A 199 -0.10 -20.43 -6.61
N VAL A 200 0.43 -21.10 -5.57
CA VAL A 200 1.70 -21.86 -5.67
C VAL A 200 1.50 -23.35 -5.83
N GLU A 201 0.32 -23.90 -5.54
CA GLU A 201 0.05 -25.33 -5.51
C GLU A 201 0.29 -26.03 -6.84
N PHE A 202 0.03 -25.38 -7.99
CA PHE A 202 0.11 -25.99 -9.30
C PHE A 202 1.49 -25.82 -9.97
N ASP A 203 2.01 -24.60 -10.02
CA ASP A 203 3.22 -24.24 -10.80
C ASP A 203 4.26 -23.44 -10.00
N GLY A 204 4.15 -23.46 -8.67
CA GLY A 204 5.05 -22.72 -7.80
C GLY A 204 4.84 -21.20 -7.86
N GLY A 205 3.71 -20.73 -8.42
CA GLY A 205 3.37 -19.32 -8.54
C GLY A 205 3.76 -18.67 -9.87
N ALA A 206 4.22 -19.45 -10.85
CA ALA A 206 4.65 -18.91 -12.15
C ALA A 206 3.50 -18.20 -12.89
N GLY A 207 2.29 -18.77 -12.88
CA GLY A 207 1.12 -18.15 -13.50
C GLY A 207 0.67 -16.86 -12.83
N TYR A 208 0.90 -16.74 -11.52
CA TYR A 208 0.69 -15.50 -10.79
C TYR A 208 1.70 -14.43 -11.22
N LEU A 209 2.99 -14.75 -11.25
CA LEU A 209 4.05 -13.84 -11.66
C LEU A 209 3.92 -13.39 -13.13
N GLU A 210 3.38 -14.25 -14.02
CA GLU A 210 3.08 -13.86 -15.40
C GLU A 210 1.88 -12.91 -15.50
N ALA A 211 0.92 -13.04 -14.56
CA ALA A 211 -0.36 -12.36 -14.65
C ALA A 211 -0.36 -10.95 -14.04
N PHE A 212 0.52 -10.68 -13.08
CA PHE A 212 0.55 -9.46 -12.29
C PHE A 212 1.90 -8.76 -12.37
N HIS A 213 1.90 -7.48 -11.99
CA HIS A 213 3.08 -6.64 -11.85
C HIS A 213 3.05 -5.98 -10.47
N PHE A 214 3.99 -6.31 -9.61
CA PHE A 214 4.14 -5.74 -8.28
C PHE A 214 5.52 -5.09 -8.12
N PRO A 215 5.79 -4.35 -7.02
CA PRO A 215 7.12 -3.80 -6.81
C PRO A 215 8.20 -4.88 -6.80
N GLU A 216 9.29 -4.64 -7.56
CA GLU A 216 10.41 -5.58 -7.67
C GLU A 216 11.52 -5.31 -6.62
N ASN A 217 11.15 -4.79 -5.46
CA ASN A 217 12.09 -4.42 -4.41
C ASN A 217 12.39 -5.56 -3.40
N GLY A 218 11.75 -6.72 -3.56
CA GLY A 218 12.09 -7.96 -2.88
C GLY A 218 13.32 -8.65 -3.51
N ARG A 219 13.97 -9.56 -2.77
CA ARG A 219 15.06 -10.38 -3.32
C ARG A 219 14.56 -11.49 -4.27
N ASP A 220 13.30 -11.86 -4.16
CA ASP A 220 12.54 -12.68 -5.11
C ASP A 220 11.42 -11.79 -5.65
N PRO A 221 11.65 -11.11 -6.79
CA PRO A 221 10.80 -10.04 -7.27
C PRO A 221 9.33 -10.44 -7.39
N GLU A 222 8.43 -9.51 -7.03
CA GLU A 222 6.97 -9.64 -7.09
C GLU A 222 6.36 -10.71 -6.16
N ARG A 223 7.14 -11.64 -5.59
CA ARG A 223 6.65 -12.61 -4.61
C ARG A 223 6.43 -11.98 -3.25
N TYR A 224 7.38 -11.14 -2.84
CA TYR A 224 7.28 -10.32 -1.65
C TYR A 224 7.85 -8.94 -1.95
N TYR A 225 7.18 -7.93 -1.46
CA TYR A 225 7.47 -6.56 -1.81
C TYR A 225 6.95 -5.59 -0.76
N SER A 226 7.39 -4.35 -0.86
CA SER A 226 6.86 -3.25 -0.07
C SER A 226 6.48 -2.07 -0.95
N PHE A 227 5.56 -1.25 -0.46
CA PHE A 227 5.20 0.02 -1.04
C PHE A 227 4.81 1.02 0.03
N GLU A 228 4.89 2.28 -0.33
CA GLU A 228 4.47 3.37 0.53
C GLU A 228 3.19 4.00 0.00
N HIS A 229 2.30 4.40 0.90
CA HIS A 229 1.12 5.18 0.56
C HIS A 229 0.89 6.22 1.66
N GLY A 230 1.08 7.50 1.33
CA GLY A 230 1.08 8.57 2.33
C GLY A 230 2.08 8.31 3.45
N ASN A 231 1.60 8.21 4.68
CA ASN A 231 2.40 7.99 5.88
C ASN A 231 2.45 6.52 6.34
N ALA A 232 2.13 5.57 5.47
CA ALA A 232 2.18 4.13 5.76
C ALA A 232 3.22 3.41 4.90
N LEU A 233 3.99 2.51 5.52
CA LEU A 233 4.74 1.44 4.88
C LEU A 233 3.88 0.17 4.90
N ILE A 234 3.69 -0.44 3.74
CA ILE A 234 2.90 -1.67 3.58
C ILE A 234 3.79 -2.75 2.97
N ILE A 235 3.86 -3.92 3.61
CA ILE A 235 4.73 -5.03 3.23
C ILE A 235 3.89 -6.25 2.93
N ALA A 236 4.04 -6.80 1.72
CA ALA A 236 3.52 -8.11 1.32
C ALA A 236 4.59 -9.17 1.52
N LEU A 237 4.27 -10.28 2.19
CA LEU A 237 5.15 -11.42 2.35
C LEU A 237 4.58 -12.66 1.65
N ASP A 238 5.45 -13.50 1.10
CA ASP A 238 5.10 -14.84 0.61
C ASP A 238 5.26 -15.87 1.73
N SER A 239 4.17 -16.17 2.41
CA SER A 239 4.15 -17.16 3.50
C SER A 239 4.22 -18.62 3.03
N ASN A 240 4.34 -18.87 1.74
CA ASN A 240 4.65 -20.20 1.19
C ASN A 240 6.16 -20.49 1.22
N GLN A 241 6.99 -19.45 1.37
CA GLN A 241 8.42 -19.56 1.55
C GLN A 241 8.81 -19.50 3.04
N SER A 242 10.06 -19.86 3.34
CA SER A 242 10.60 -19.74 4.69
C SER A 242 10.65 -18.29 5.16
N LEU A 243 10.06 -18.04 6.33
CA LEU A 243 10.09 -16.76 7.04
C LEU A 243 10.91 -16.88 8.34
N ALA A 244 11.82 -17.86 8.41
CA ALA A 244 12.69 -18.04 9.55
C ALA A 244 13.77 -16.95 9.61
N ALA A 245 14.20 -16.60 10.82
CA ALA A 245 15.31 -15.68 11.03
C ALA A 245 16.58 -16.15 10.28
N GLY A 246 17.24 -15.27 9.57
CA GLY A 246 18.39 -15.54 8.72
C GLY A 246 18.05 -15.89 7.27
N GLU A 247 16.80 -16.18 6.94
CA GLU A 247 16.36 -16.42 5.57
C GLU A 247 16.19 -15.12 4.76
N ALA A 248 16.32 -15.22 3.46
CA ALA A 248 16.39 -14.06 2.56
C ALA A 248 15.22 -13.10 2.70
N GLN A 249 13.99 -13.63 2.80
CA GLN A 249 12.77 -12.84 2.94
C GLN A 249 12.65 -12.18 4.33
N TYR A 250 13.04 -12.90 5.39
CA TYR A 250 13.07 -12.36 6.74
C TYR A 250 14.04 -11.19 6.86
N GLU A 251 15.28 -11.35 6.37
CA GLU A 251 16.31 -10.31 6.41
C GLU A 251 15.92 -9.08 5.58
N TRP A 252 15.25 -9.30 4.45
CA TRP A 252 14.70 -8.22 3.65
C TRP A 252 13.59 -7.48 4.38
N ALA A 253 12.61 -8.19 4.96
CA ALA A 253 11.52 -7.58 5.71
C ALA A 253 12.04 -6.79 6.93
N MET A 254 13.04 -7.34 7.63
CA MET A 254 13.72 -6.66 8.73
C MET A 254 14.35 -5.35 8.25
N ALA A 255 15.05 -5.35 7.12
CA ALA A 255 15.68 -4.14 6.56
C ALA A 255 14.63 -3.08 6.16
N GLN A 256 13.48 -3.49 5.57
CA GLN A 256 12.37 -2.59 5.26
C GLN A 256 11.81 -1.93 6.52
N LEU A 257 11.53 -2.73 7.55
CA LEU A 257 10.99 -2.25 8.82
C LEU A 257 11.98 -1.34 9.57
N GLN A 258 13.28 -1.66 9.53
CA GLN A 258 14.35 -0.88 10.17
C GLN A 258 14.53 0.49 9.51
N SER A 259 14.41 0.58 8.20
CA SER A 259 14.55 1.84 7.45
C SER A 259 13.30 2.70 7.44
N ALA A 260 12.15 2.15 7.88
CA ALA A 260 10.85 2.79 7.80
C ALA A 260 10.79 4.07 8.66
N LYS A 261 10.39 5.17 8.02
CA LYS A 261 10.12 6.47 8.66
C LYS A 261 8.63 6.76 8.77
N GLN A 262 7.81 5.92 8.17
CA GLN A 262 6.35 6.06 8.14
C GLN A 262 5.77 5.86 9.53
N ILE A 263 4.70 6.60 9.83
CA ILE A 263 3.97 6.50 11.09
C ILE A 263 3.36 5.11 11.25
N TRP A 264 2.80 4.56 10.16
CA TRP A 264 2.10 3.29 10.14
C TRP A 264 2.90 2.22 9.43
N LYS A 265 2.99 1.04 10.05
CA LYS A 265 3.63 -0.16 9.50
C LYS A 265 2.61 -1.27 9.44
N ILE A 266 2.29 -1.70 8.23
CA ILE A 266 1.26 -2.71 7.96
C ILE A 266 1.91 -3.85 7.18
N VAL A 267 1.67 -5.08 7.60
CA VAL A 267 2.17 -6.28 6.92
C VAL A 267 0.98 -7.14 6.52
N PHE A 268 1.06 -7.80 5.36
CA PHE A 268 0.04 -8.76 4.97
C PHE A 268 0.65 -9.98 4.29
N PHE A 269 0.10 -11.15 4.58
CA PHE A 269 0.49 -12.44 4.02
C PHE A 269 -0.62 -13.47 4.28
N HIS A 270 -0.56 -14.60 3.57
CA HIS A 270 -1.69 -15.53 3.55
C HIS A 270 -1.86 -16.38 4.81
N HIS A 271 -0.82 -17.15 5.21
CA HIS A 271 -0.96 -18.13 6.30
C HIS A 271 -0.91 -17.47 7.68
N PRO A 272 -1.94 -17.64 8.54
CA PRO A 272 -2.04 -16.87 9.77
C PRO A 272 -1.09 -17.37 10.86
N ILE A 273 -0.39 -16.44 11.51
CA ILE A 273 0.40 -16.70 12.71
C ILE A 273 -0.42 -16.54 13.99
N TYR A 274 -1.56 -15.85 13.91
CA TYR A 274 -2.58 -15.82 14.94
C TYR A 274 -3.94 -16.12 14.35
N SER A 275 -4.53 -17.24 14.73
CA SER A 275 -5.87 -17.68 14.32
C SER A 275 -6.40 -18.71 15.31
N SER A 276 -7.68 -18.66 15.60
CA SER A 276 -8.34 -19.60 16.50
C SER A 276 -8.45 -21.01 15.94
N LEU A 277 -8.51 -21.14 14.61
CA LEU A 277 -8.56 -22.45 13.95
C LEU A 277 -7.16 -23.02 13.72
N ARG A 278 -6.25 -22.23 13.18
CA ARG A 278 -4.92 -22.67 12.78
C ARG A 278 -3.93 -21.51 12.87
N SER A 279 -2.79 -21.74 13.51
CA SER A 279 -1.68 -20.78 13.59
C SER A 279 -0.40 -21.44 13.13
N GLU A 280 0.39 -20.75 12.31
CA GLU A 280 1.61 -21.31 11.75
C GLU A 280 2.81 -21.17 12.70
N ALA A 281 3.76 -22.12 12.58
CA ALA A 281 4.98 -22.13 13.39
C ALA A 281 5.88 -20.92 13.14
N THR A 282 5.76 -20.27 11.97
CA THR A 282 6.48 -19.03 11.60
C THR A 282 6.23 -17.87 12.58
N ARG A 283 5.20 -17.97 13.42
CA ARG A 283 4.93 -17.03 14.52
C ARG A 283 6.17 -16.80 15.40
N GLN A 284 6.91 -17.84 15.73
CA GLN A 284 8.11 -17.75 16.59
C GLN A 284 9.20 -16.83 16.01
N HIS A 285 9.19 -16.55 14.68
CA HIS A 285 10.12 -15.68 14.01
C HIS A 285 9.53 -14.29 13.73
N LEU A 286 8.30 -14.25 13.22
CA LEU A 286 7.67 -13.00 12.78
C LEU A 286 7.16 -12.14 13.94
N GLU A 287 6.61 -12.74 14.99
CA GLU A 287 6.11 -11.95 16.12
C GLU A 287 7.21 -11.15 16.82
N PRO A 288 8.41 -11.70 17.13
CA PRO A 288 9.51 -10.91 17.67
C PRO A 288 9.96 -9.79 16.73
N LEU A 289 10.00 -10.04 15.41
CA LEU A 289 10.34 -9.04 14.40
C LEU A 289 9.33 -7.88 14.41
N PHE A 290 8.04 -8.20 14.41
CA PHE A 290 6.98 -7.19 14.39
C PHE A 290 6.96 -6.37 15.68
N ASN A 291 7.19 -7.00 16.84
CA ASN A 291 7.30 -6.30 18.11
C ASN A 291 8.52 -5.37 18.15
N GLN A 292 9.68 -5.82 17.68
CA GLN A 292 10.92 -5.03 17.64
C GLN A 292 10.74 -3.74 16.83
N PHE A 293 10.09 -3.81 15.68
CA PHE A 293 9.91 -2.68 14.79
C PHE A 293 8.54 -1.99 14.92
N LYS A 294 7.74 -2.38 15.92
CA LYS A 294 6.42 -1.80 16.21
C LYS A 294 5.51 -1.81 14.98
N VAL A 295 5.30 -3.01 14.40
CA VAL A 295 4.29 -3.20 13.35
C VAL A 295 2.91 -3.01 13.98
N ASP A 296 2.07 -2.20 13.36
CA ASP A 296 0.76 -1.85 13.91
C ASP A 296 -0.29 -2.91 13.62
N LEU A 297 -0.36 -3.33 12.35
CA LEU A 297 -1.36 -4.28 11.85
C LEU A 297 -0.73 -5.36 10.99
N VAL A 298 -1.26 -6.58 11.13
CA VAL A 298 -0.94 -7.71 10.27
C VAL A 298 -2.23 -8.31 9.74
N PHE A 299 -2.42 -8.27 8.41
CA PHE A 299 -3.54 -8.94 7.75
C PHE A 299 -3.16 -10.35 7.30
N GLN A 300 -4.06 -11.30 7.52
CA GLN A 300 -3.87 -12.72 7.27
C GLN A 300 -5.14 -13.32 6.64
N GLY A 301 -5.00 -14.39 5.85
CA GLY A 301 -6.10 -15.11 5.19
C GLY A 301 -6.18 -16.57 5.60
N HIS A 302 -6.36 -17.47 4.61
CA HIS A 302 -6.30 -18.93 4.71
C HIS A 302 -7.40 -19.58 5.55
N THR A 303 -7.80 -18.96 6.64
CA THR A 303 -8.93 -19.41 7.45
C THR A 303 -10.15 -18.52 7.14
N HIS A 304 -11.20 -19.14 6.60
CA HIS A 304 -12.32 -18.45 5.98
C HIS A 304 -13.32 -17.93 7.02
N TYR A 305 -12.90 -16.93 7.78
CA TYR A 305 -13.72 -16.19 8.74
C TYR A 305 -13.06 -14.83 9.04
N TYR A 306 -13.68 -14.02 9.85
CA TYR A 306 -13.11 -12.81 10.45
C TYR A 306 -12.68 -13.07 11.88
N GLU A 307 -11.45 -12.70 12.21
CA GLU A 307 -10.95 -12.66 13.58
C GLU A 307 -9.98 -11.49 13.75
N ARG A 308 -10.21 -10.68 14.76
CA ARG A 308 -9.28 -9.61 15.16
C ARG A 308 -8.77 -9.90 16.56
N THR A 309 -7.48 -9.78 16.78
CA THR A 309 -6.88 -9.92 18.10
C THR A 309 -6.92 -8.61 18.88
N PHE A 310 -6.73 -8.68 20.18
CA PHE A 310 -6.21 -7.55 20.94
C PHE A 310 -4.80 -7.18 20.46
N PRO A 311 -4.25 -6.00 20.83
CA PRO A 311 -2.82 -5.74 20.62
C PRO A 311 -1.98 -6.79 21.39
N LEU A 312 -1.09 -7.50 20.68
CA LEU A 312 -0.33 -8.64 21.22
C LEU A 312 1.17 -8.38 21.16
N SER A 313 1.89 -8.83 22.21
CA SER A 313 3.34 -8.95 22.22
C SER A 313 3.76 -10.15 23.08
N GLY A 314 4.70 -10.97 22.56
CA GLY A 314 5.15 -12.19 23.25
C GLY A 314 4.04 -13.20 23.53
N GLY A 315 3.00 -13.24 22.71
CA GLY A 315 1.84 -14.11 22.85
C GLY A 315 0.79 -13.64 23.85
N GLY A 316 1.01 -12.52 24.52
CA GLY A 316 0.10 -11.93 25.51
C GLY A 316 -0.51 -10.61 25.05
N ARG A 317 -1.67 -10.26 25.63
CA ARG A 317 -2.28 -8.95 25.45
C ARG A 317 -1.39 -7.87 26.07
N THR A 318 -1.21 -6.77 25.37
CA THR A 318 -0.46 -5.59 25.86
C THR A 318 -1.38 -4.49 26.38
N ASP A 319 -2.67 -4.59 26.11
CA ASP A 319 -3.70 -3.66 26.56
C ASP A 319 -4.79 -4.43 27.31
N ALA A 320 -5.15 -3.94 28.50
CA ALA A 320 -6.19 -4.53 29.32
C ALA A 320 -7.60 -4.08 28.92
N SER A 321 -7.72 -3.08 28.04
CA SER A 321 -9.00 -2.54 27.58
C SER A 321 -9.79 -3.59 26.81
N GLU A 322 -11.07 -3.73 27.11
CA GLU A 322 -12.03 -4.46 26.29
C GLU A 322 -12.63 -3.59 25.17
N GLU A 323 -12.45 -2.27 25.26
CA GLU A 323 -12.89 -1.32 24.23
C GLU A 323 -11.92 -1.37 23.03
N PRO A 324 -12.45 -1.28 21.80
CA PRO A 324 -11.64 -1.40 20.59
C PRO A 324 -10.94 -0.10 20.17
N ASP A 325 -10.76 0.82 21.10
CA ASP A 325 -10.13 2.12 20.87
C ASP A 325 -8.81 2.18 21.66
N TYR A 326 -7.68 2.07 20.95
CA TYR A 326 -6.34 1.97 21.53
C TYR A 326 -5.56 3.28 21.35
N ILE A 327 -4.78 3.65 22.37
CA ILE A 327 -3.84 4.78 22.32
C ILE A 327 -2.44 4.24 22.53
N ASP A 328 -1.55 4.45 21.53
CA ASP A 328 -0.14 3.99 21.55
C ASP A 328 0.01 2.51 21.99
N PRO A 329 -0.72 1.56 21.41
CA PRO A 329 -0.65 0.18 21.87
C PRO A 329 0.76 -0.37 21.70
N ALA A 330 1.27 -1.05 22.74
CA ALA A 330 2.62 -1.61 22.72
C ALA A 330 2.74 -2.90 21.90
N GLY A 331 1.63 -3.42 21.35
CA GLY A 331 1.57 -4.67 20.61
C GLY A 331 0.98 -4.52 19.20
N THR A 332 1.15 -5.56 18.40
CA THR A 332 0.61 -5.68 17.04
C THR A 332 -0.82 -6.22 17.08
N VAL A 333 -1.74 -5.68 16.29
CA VAL A 333 -3.07 -6.24 16.05
C VAL A 333 -3.01 -7.15 14.82
N TYR A 334 -3.48 -8.39 14.97
CA TYR A 334 -3.57 -9.37 13.87
C TYR A 334 -5.02 -9.51 13.44
N VAL A 335 -5.24 -9.49 12.13
CA VAL A 335 -6.57 -9.57 11.53
C VAL A 335 -6.59 -10.69 10.50
N VAL A 336 -7.37 -11.73 10.78
CA VAL A 336 -7.73 -12.75 9.79
C VAL A 336 -8.93 -12.24 9.00
N THR A 337 -8.79 -12.14 7.68
CA THR A 337 -9.83 -11.65 6.75
C THR A 337 -9.99 -12.57 5.54
N GLY A 338 -10.21 -13.85 5.79
CA GLY A 338 -10.41 -14.89 4.77
C GLY A 338 -11.85 -15.09 4.31
N GLY A 339 -12.73 -14.13 4.55
CA GLY A 339 -14.16 -14.24 4.23
C GLY A 339 -14.56 -13.67 2.85
N GLY A 340 -13.65 -13.60 1.88
CA GLY A 340 -13.92 -12.97 0.58
C GLY A 340 -14.83 -13.76 -0.37
N GLY A 341 -15.03 -15.07 -0.14
CA GLY A 341 -15.84 -15.93 -1.04
C GLY A 341 -15.63 -17.42 -0.83
N GLY A 342 -14.50 -17.83 -0.22
CA GLY A 342 -14.21 -19.22 0.14
C GLY A 342 -15.25 -19.81 1.09
N THR A 343 -15.35 -21.14 1.15
CA THR A 343 -16.28 -21.82 2.05
C THR A 343 -15.99 -21.45 3.51
N LEU A 344 -16.94 -20.82 4.20
CA LEU A 344 -16.76 -20.36 5.57
C LEU A 344 -16.39 -21.50 6.51
N ALA A 345 -15.47 -21.21 7.42
CA ALA A 345 -15.05 -22.09 8.51
C ALA A 345 -15.56 -21.55 9.85
N ALA A 346 -15.63 -22.44 10.85
CA ALA A 346 -15.97 -22.07 12.21
C ALA A 346 -14.81 -22.41 13.15
N ALA A 347 -14.59 -21.56 14.15
CA ALA A 347 -13.61 -21.76 15.20
C ALA A 347 -14.18 -21.33 16.55
N THR A 348 -13.56 -21.80 17.64
CA THR A 348 -13.82 -21.28 18.98
C THR A 348 -12.79 -20.20 19.27
N PRO A 349 -13.20 -18.93 19.50
CA PRO A 349 -12.28 -17.86 19.81
C PRO A 349 -11.34 -18.17 20.97
N LYS A 350 -10.07 -17.82 20.85
CA LYS A 350 -9.05 -17.99 21.88
C LYS A 350 -8.90 -16.72 22.71
N ALA A 351 -8.17 -16.77 23.80
CA ALA A 351 -7.98 -15.63 24.70
C ALA A 351 -7.35 -14.38 24.06
N PHE A 352 -6.69 -14.53 22.93
CA PHE A 352 -6.14 -13.41 22.17
C PHE A 352 -7.15 -12.72 21.25
N SER A 353 -8.32 -13.35 21.00
CA SER A 353 -9.33 -12.83 20.07
C SER A 353 -10.14 -11.74 20.75
N ALA A 354 -10.09 -10.53 20.19
CA ALA A 354 -10.93 -9.41 20.59
C ALA A 354 -12.31 -9.47 19.91
N PHE A 355 -12.34 -9.95 18.66
CA PHE A 355 -13.58 -10.16 17.92
C PHE A 355 -13.45 -11.36 16.98
N TYR A 356 -14.56 -12.09 16.79
CA TYR A 356 -14.66 -13.22 15.89
C TYR A 356 -16.05 -13.32 15.26
N ARG A 357 -16.10 -13.57 13.95
CA ARG A 357 -17.35 -13.86 13.23
C ARG A 357 -17.09 -14.66 11.96
N SER A 358 -17.77 -15.80 11.79
CA SER A 358 -17.77 -16.56 10.54
C SER A 358 -18.82 -15.98 9.60
N THR A 359 -18.38 -15.13 8.67
CA THR A 359 -19.23 -14.45 7.68
C THR A 359 -18.41 -14.01 6.47
N PHE A 360 -19.07 -13.80 5.34
CA PHE A 360 -18.43 -13.16 4.18
C PHE A 360 -18.30 -11.66 4.39
N HIS A 361 -17.10 -11.12 4.16
CA HIS A 361 -16.77 -9.75 4.53
C HIS A 361 -15.53 -9.23 3.80
N PHE A 362 -15.30 -7.95 3.95
CA PHE A 362 -14.02 -7.28 3.76
C PHE A 362 -13.76 -6.29 4.90
N VAL A 363 -12.52 -5.89 5.05
CA VAL A 363 -12.11 -4.86 6.01
C VAL A 363 -11.86 -3.56 5.27
N ARG A 364 -12.42 -2.45 5.76
CA ARG A 364 -12.12 -1.09 5.32
C ARG A 364 -11.21 -0.43 6.33
N MET A 365 -10.09 0.09 5.85
CA MET A 365 -9.14 0.85 6.63
C MET A 365 -9.22 2.32 6.27
N GLU A 366 -9.09 3.19 7.25
CA GLU A 366 -8.88 4.62 7.07
C GLU A 366 -7.69 5.06 7.91
N ILE A 367 -6.76 5.77 7.31
CA ILE A 367 -5.60 6.36 7.96
C ILE A 367 -5.67 7.87 7.74
N ASP A 368 -5.66 8.64 8.83
CA ASP A 368 -5.67 10.08 8.82
C ASP A 368 -4.64 10.61 9.84
N GLY A 369 -3.47 11.01 9.35
CA GLY A 369 -2.37 11.44 10.18
C GLY A 369 -1.95 10.35 11.19
N TRP A 370 -2.16 10.65 12.46
CA TRP A 370 -1.82 9.79 13.61
C TRP A 370 -2.96 8.86 14.04
N ASN A 371 -4.05 8.84 13.28
CA ASN A 371 -5.23 8.02 13.57
C ASN A 371 -5.41 6.94 12.50
N LEU A 372 -5.73 5.75 12.94
CA LEU A 372 -6.06 4.60 12.12
C LEU A 372 -7.42 4.07 12.57
N LYS A 373 -8.31 3.79 11.62
CA LYS A 373 -9.60 3.21 11.85
C LYS A 373 -9.78 1.96 11.01
N LEU A 374 -10.24 0.90 11.63
CA LEU A 374 -10.64 -0.36 11.00
C LEU A 374 -12.16 -0.50 11.12
N GLU A 375 -12.80 -0.86 10.02
CA GLU A 375 -14.22 -1.21 9.96
C GLU A 375 -14.39 -2.48 9.13
N THR A 376 -15.12 -3.46 9.67
CA THR A 376 -15.38 -4.73 8.98
C THR A 376 -16.84 -4.79 8.54
N ILE A 377 -17.04 -4.99 7.24
CA ILE A 377 -18.34 -4.88 6.57
C ILE A 377 -18.64 -6.22 5.91
N ASP A 378 -19.83 -6.78 6.19
CA ASP A 378 -20.24 -8.06 5.60
C ASP A 378 -20.75 -7.90 4.15
N ALA A 379 -20.99 -9.02 3.49
CA ALA A 379 -21.48 -9.08 2.11
C ALA A 379 -22.84 -8.37 1.90
N ASP A 380 -23.62 -8.17 2.96
CA ASP A 380 -24.89 -7.44 2.92
C ASP A 380 -24.70 -5.94 3.16
N GLY A 381 -23.48 -5.50 3.50
CA GLY A 381 -23.13 -4.10 3.75
C GLY A 381 -23.32 -3.66 5.20
N GLN A 382 -23.45 -4.63 6.15
CA GLN A 382 -23.58 -4.31 7.56
C GLN A 382 -22.21 -4.21 8.21
N LEU A 383 -21.97 -3.11 8.93
CA LEU A 383 -20.81 -2.96 9.81
C LEU A 383 -21.01 -3.87 11.03
N PHE A 384 -20.01 -4.71 11.35
CA PHE A 384 -20.12 -5.63 12.47
C PHE A 384 -18.92 -5.64 13.43
N ASP A 385 -17.76 -5.09 13.03
CA ASP A 385 -16.64 -4.82 13.92
C ASP A 385 -15.99 -3.49 13.56
N ARG A 386 -15.42 -2.83 14.55
CA ARG A 386 -14.65 -1.59 14.40
C ARG A 386 -13.52 -1.56 15.42
N MET A 387 -12.46 -0.84 15.10
CA MET A 387 -11.33 -0.56 15.97
C MET A 387 -10.69 0.75 15.57
N THR A 388 -10.15 1.49 16.54
CA THR A 388 -9.28 2.62 16.28
C THR A 388 -7.92 2.44 16.96
N ILE A 389 -6.88 2.99 16.34
CA ILE A 389 -5.58 3.20 16.95
C ILE A 389 -5.23 4.67 16.79
N ALA A 390 -5.01 5.36 17.90
CA ALA A 390 -4.43 6.70 17.90
C ALA A 390 -2.97 6.61 18.36
N LYS A 391 -2.07 7.23 17.62
CA LYS A 391 -0.67 7.42 18.04
C LYS A 391 -0.48 8.85 18.51
N THR A 392 0.21 9.02 19.61
CA THR A 392 0.60 10.34 20.09
C THR A 392 1.69 10.91 19.18
N PRO A 393 1.45 12.04 18.50
CA PRO A 393 2.50 12.71 17.75
C PRO A 393 3.70 12.96 18.65
N PRO A 394 4.94 12.81 18.15
CA PRO A 394 6.09 13.24 18.93
C PRO A 394 5.90 14.69 19.28
N VAL A 395 6.07 15.02 20.56
CA VAL A 395 6.10 16.41 20.97
C VAL A 395 7.22 17.04 20.16
N SER A 396 6.91 17.97 19.29
CA SER A 396 7.93 18.79 18.66
C SER A 396 8.50 19.63 19.79
N GLU A 397 9.73 19.33 20.20
CA GLU A 397 10.43 20.28 21.06
C GLU A 397 10.39 21.63 20.37
N PRO A 398 10.00 22.69 21.11
CA PRO A 398 9.85 24.00 20.52
C PRO A 398 11.20 24.42 19.90
N VAL A 399 11.11 24.88 18.66
CA VAL A 399 12.26 25.50 17.98
C VAL A 399 12.17 26.98 18.26
N PHE A 400 13.17 27.51 18.94
CA PHE A 400 13.19 28.90 19.37
C PHE A 400 14.57 29.52 19.17
N ARG A 401 14.66 30.82 19.38
CA ARG A 401 15.89 31.58 19.41
C ARG A 401 16.11 32.08 20.85
N ARG A 402 17.19 31.65 21.49
CA ARG A 402 17.42 32.03 22.90
C ARG A 402 17.64 33.53 23.04
N ALA A 403 17.02 34.14 24.02
CA ALA A 403 16.92 35.58 24.33
C ALA A 403 15.94 36.37 23.39
N ASP A 404 15.19 35.73 22.53
CA ASP A 404 14.08 36.33 21.73
C ASP A 404 12.78 36.18 22.52
N THR A 405 12.59 37.00 23.54
CA THR A 405 11.54 36.89 24.55
C THR A 405 10.14 37.23 24.00
N ASP A 406 10.09 38.17 23.07
CA ASP A 406 8.82 38.60 22.44
C ASP A 406 8.48 37.81 21.16
N ALA A 407 9.35 36.83 20.80
CA ALA A 407 9.19 35.92 19.68
C ALA A 407 9.01 36.64 18.31
N ASP A 408 9.62 37.82 18.13
CA ASP A 408 9.55 38.57 16.88
C ASP A 408 10.62 38.13 15.86
N GLY A 409 11.57 37.27 16.28
CA GLY A 409 12.64 36.71 15.47
C GLY A 409 13.93 37.53 15.50
N ALA A 410 14.01 38.55 16.33
CA ALA A 410 15.18 39.39 16.44
C ALA A 410 15.56 39.64 17.92
N VAL A 411 16.72 39.16 18.35
CA VAL A 411 17.20 39.44 19.70
C VAL A 411 17.71 40.86 19.78
N ASN A 412 17.03 41.70 20.55
CA ASN A 412 17.30 43.12 20.64
C ASN A 412 16.90 43.67 22.07
N LEU A 413 16.88 45.01 22.25
CA LEU A 413 16.58 45.62 23.56
C LEU A 413 15.15 45.37 24.06
N THR A 414 14.18 45.07 23.14
CA THR A 414 12.80 44.84 23.55
C THR A 414 12.65 43.56 24.36
N ASP A 415 13.46 42.52 24.08
CA ASP A 415 13.39 41.23 24.75
C ASP A 415 13.62 41.30 26.27
N PRO A 416 14.74 41.83 26.76
CA PRO A 416 14.92 41.96 28.20
C PRO A 416 13.93 42.93 28.83
N VAL A 417 13.42 43.92 28.09
CA VAL A 417 12.37 44.83 28.58
C VAL A 417 11.03 44.11 28.76
N VAL A 418 10.66 43.22 27.82
CA VAL A 418 9.44 42.38 27.92
C VAL A 418 9.58 41.44 29.11
N LEU A 419 10.75 40.79 29.32
CA LEU A 419 10.98 39.92 30.46
C LEU A 419 10.88 40.71 31.80
N LEU A 420 11.50 41.86 31.90
CA LEU A 420 11.40 42.70 33.10
C LEU A 420 9.99 43.18 33.37
N GLY A 421 9.24 43.51 32.31
CA GLY A 421 7.82 43.84 32.40
C GLY A 421 7.00 42.70 32.96
N TYR A 422 7.24 41.47 32.51
CA TYR A 422 6.62 40.28 33.04
C TYR A 422 6.97 40.05 34.52
N LEU A 423 8.25 40.05 34.85
CA LEU A 423 8.73 39.73 36.20
C LEU A 423 8.30 40.73 37.26
N PHE A 424 8.26 42.05 36.95
CA PHE A 424 8.11 43.10 37.95
C PHE A 424 6.88 43.99 37.77
N LEU A 425 6.28 44.07 36.56
CA LEU A 425 5.18 45.00 36.28
C LEU A 425 3.88 44.30 36.00
N GLY A 426 3.83 42.94 36.03
CA GLY A 426 2.61 42.16 35.72
C GLY A 426 2.18 42.23 34.26
N SER A 427 3.11 42.46 33.33
CA SER A 427 2.85 42.43 31.90
C SER A 427 2.45 41.02 31.43
N LYS A 428 2.00 40.89 30.19
CA LYS A 428 1.67 39.61 29.57
C LYS A 428 2.83 38.62 29.70
N VAL A 429 2.52 37.33 29.93
CA VAL A 429 3.48 36.23 29.88
C VAL A 429 4.17 36.23 28.52
N PRO A 430 5.49 36.09 28.42
CA PRO A 430 6.22 35.96 27.17
C PRO A 430 5.64 34.83 26.30
N ASP A 431 5.65 35.03 24.99
CA ASP A 431 5.13 34.04 24.05
C ASP A 431 6.05 32.79 23.92
N CYS A 432 7.30 32.90 24.37
CA CYS A 432 8.26 31.81 24.46
C CYS A 432 9.05 31.93 25.78
N LEU A 433 8.75 31.11 26.77
CA LEU A 433 9.43 31.13 28.07
C LEU A 433 10.87 30.56 27.99
N ASP A 434 11.09 29.53 27.14
CA ASP A 434 12.45 28.99 26.92
C ASP A 434 13.38 30.03 26.27
N ALA A 435 12.84 30.87 25.37
CA ALA A 435 13.61 31.97 24.81
C ALA A 435 13.92 33.04 25.84
N ALA A 436 13.03 33.26 26.80
CA ALA A 436 13.19 34.25 27.86
C ALA A 436 14.22 33.82 28.93
N ASP A 437 14.48 32.50 29.09
CA ASP A 437 15.57 31.95 29.91
C ASP A 437 16.90 32.09 29.15
N ALA A 438 17.49 33.29 29.22
CA ALA A 438 18.64 33.65 28.42
C ALA A 438 19.94 33.01 28.87
N ASP A 439 20.05 32.63 30.13
CA ASP A 439 21.23 31.99 30.70
C ASP A 439 21.10 30.45 30.83
N ASP A 440 19.94 29.89 30.42
CA ASP A 440 19.67 28.45 30.42
C ASP A 440 19.75 27.83 31.82
N SER A 441 19.20 28.54 32.80
CA SER A 441 19.21 28.13 34.19
C SER A 441 17.99 27.32 34.61
N GLY A 442 16.94 27.27 33.78
CA GLY A 442 15.67 26.64 34.08
C GLY A 442 14.69 27.48 34.89
N ASP A 443 15.08 28.72 35.25
CA ASP A 443 14.26 29.66 36.01
C ASP A 443 14.24 31.05 35.37
N LEU A 444 13.06 31.62 35.18
CA LEU A 444 12.93 32.99 34.68
C LEU A 444 13.18 34.01 35.82
N SER A 445 14.20 34.81 35.68
CA SER A 445 14.64 35.73 36.72
C SER A 445 15.25 37.01 36.16
N LEU A 446 15.70 37.91 37.06
CA LEU A 446 16.43 39.12 36.66
C LEU A 446 17.74 38.79 35.95
N THR A 447 18.36 37.62 36.25
CA THR A 447 19.65 37.23 35.67
C THR A 447 19.54 37.06 34.16
N ASP A 448 18.42 36.59 33.63
CA ASP A 448 18.20 36.43 32.20
C ASP A 448 18.19 37.75 31.43
N ALA A 449 17.50 38.73 31.99
CA ALA A 449 17.50 40.09 31.43
C ALA A 449 18.92 40.69 31.46
N ILE A 450 19.65 40.51 32.57
CA ILE A 450 21.04 40.98 32.69
C ILE A 450 21.97 40.23 31.74
N TYR A 451 21.78 38.92 31.58
CA TYR A 451 22.55 38.09 30.67
C TYR A 451 22.38 38.54 29.21
N SER A 452 21.14 38.70 28.78
CA SER A 452 20.78 39.18 27.45
C SER A 452 21.38 40.60 27.18
N LEU A 453 21.22 41.56 28.11
CA LEU A 453 21.78 42.90 28.00
C LEU A 453 23.31 42.90 27.97
N SER A 454 23.94 42.07 28.82
CA SER A 454 25.40 41.95 28.88
C SER A 454 25.96 41.45 27.55
N TRP A 455 25.35 40.44 26.95
CA TRP A 455 25.73 39.95 25.64
C TRP A 455 25.55 41.00 24.56
N GLN A 456 24.37 41.64 24.51
CA GLN A 456 24.06 42.61 23.47
C GLN A 456 24.93 43.87 23.47
N PHE A 457 25.30 44.39 24.65
CA PHE A 457 25.90 45.74 24.80
C PHE A 457 27.26 45.79 25.49
N LEU A 458 27.62 44.75 26.26
CA LEU A 458 28.84 44.78 27.08
C LEU A 458 29.87 43.72 26.66
N GLY A 459 29.62 42.94 25.63
CA GLY A 459 30.49 41.86 25.18
C GLY A 459 30.53 40.67 26.12
N GLY A 460 29.45 40.43 26.86
CA GLY A 460 29.23 39.25 27.67
C GLY A 460 29.14 37.95 26.86
N PRO A 461 29.10 36.81 27.54
CA PRO A 461 29.02 35.52 26.86
C PRO A 461 27.72 35.41 26.02
N GLU A 462 27.82 34.71 24.90
CA GLU A 462 26.65 34.43 24.02
C GLU A 462 25.69 33.50 24.76
N PRO A 463 24.35 33.75 24.70
CA PRO A 463 23.35 32.80 25.20
C PRO A 463 23.59 31.38 24.71
N PRO A 464 23.42 30.37 25.60
CA PRO A 464 23.60 28.95 25.23
C PRO A 464 22.73 28.50 24.05
N ALA A 465 23.01 27.32 23.51
CA ALA A 465 22.20 26.74 22.41
C ALA A 465 20.70 26.75 22.75
N PRO A 466 19.82 27.04 21.73
CA PRO A 466 20.12 27.20 20.32
C PRO A 466 20.78 28.53 19.95
N GLY A 467 20.98 29.42 20.90
CA GLY A 467 21.65 30.70 20.74
C GLY A 467 20.75 31.77 20.13
N PRO A 468 21.27 33.04 20.13
CA PRO A 468 20.46 34.18 19.72
C PRO A 468 20.44 34.47 18.22
N LYS A 469 21.26 33.75 17.43
CA LYS A 469 21.47 34.03 15.98
C LYS A 469 20.67 33.12 15.05
N SER A 470 20.25 31.94 15.53
CA SER A 470 19.54 30.96 14.73
C SER A 470 18.47 30.23 15.56
N CYS A 471 17.40 29.85 14.95
CA CYS A 471 16.42 28.99 15.56
C CYS A 471 16.97 27.57 15.72
N GLY A 472 16.68 26.92 16.85
CA GLY A 472 17.07 25.54 17.12
C GLY A 472 16.30 24.99 18.33
N ARG A 473 16.60 23.75 18.68
CA ARG A 473 16.02 23.08 19.84
C ARG A 473 16.87 23.33 21.07
N ASP A 474 16.25 23.32 22.24
CA ASP A 474 17.01 23.22 23.48
C ASP A 474 17.74 21.87 23.52
N VAL A 475 19.01 21.90 23.91
CA VAL A 475 19.85 20.71 24.04
C VAL A 475 20.09 20.33 25.49
N THR A 476 19.64 21.15 26.46
CA THR A 476 19.78 20.95 27.88
C THR A 476 18.61 20.11 28.41
N ALA A 477 18.85 18.82 28.66
CA ALA A 477 17.87 17.85 29.12
C ALA A 477 17.39 18.03 30.59
N ALA A 478 17.76 19.11 31.27
CA ALA A 478 17.54 19.28 32.69
C ALA A 478 16.48 20.33 33.07
N ASP A 479 16.00 21.09 32.11
CA ASP A 479 15.03 22.15 32.39
C ASP A 479 13.60 21.59 32.49
N PRO A 480 12.80 22.09 33.46
CA PRO A 480 11.36 21.80 33.38
C PRO A 480 10.83 22.39 32.10
N PRO A 481 9.99 21.64 31.33
CA PRO A 481 9.48 22.14 30.08
C PRO A 481 8.63 23.38 30.36
N PHE A 482 9.07 24.53 29.87
CA PHE A 482 8.20 25.69 29.76
C PHE A 482 7.12 25.45 28.71
N ALA A 483 6.06 26.24 28.68
CA ALA A 483 5.02 26.12 27.67
C ALA A 483 5.64 26.28 26.26
N PRO A 484 5.12 25.56 25.25
CA PRO A 484 5.65 25.61 23.89
C PRO A 484 5.82 27.04 23.38
N CYS A 485 6.92 27.31 22.74
CA CYS A 485 7.19 28.61 22.11
C CYS A 485 6.24 28.82 20.90
N ILE A 486 5.64 29.98 20.80
CA ILE A 486 4.73 30.34 19.70
C ILE A 486 5.36 31.47 18.90
N TYR A 487 6.00 31.12 17.80
CA TYR A 487 6.52 32.08 16.81
C TYR A 487 5.50 32.31 15.69
N ALA A 488 5.54 33.49 15.09
CA ALA A 488 4.81 33.75 13.88
C ALA A 488 5.31 32.85 12.74
N PRO A 489 4.44 32.40 11.80
CA PRO A 489 4.86 31.56 10.67
C PRO A 489 6.05 32.16 9.91
N GLY A 490 7.11 31.38 9.76
CA GLY A 490 8.32 31.78 9.02
C GLY A 490 9.40 32.44 9.86
N VAL A 491 9.21 32.68 11.15
CA VAL A 491 10.23 33.27 12.06
C VAL A 491 11.17 32.18 12.59
N CYS A 492 10.62 31.12 13.18
CA CYS A 492 11.33 29.88 13.49
C CYS A 492 10.58 28.73 12.81
N PRO A 493 11.04 28.24 11.66
CA PRO A 493 10.35 27.22 10.85
C PRO A 493 10.43 25.81 11.46
#